data_1e22933dc361c8ca62506e6e192c429d
#
_entry.id   1e22933dc361c8ca62506e6e192c429d
#
_cell.length_a   1.000
_cell.length_b   1.000
_cell.length_c   1.000
_cell.angle_alpha   90.00
_cell.angle_beta   90.00
_cell.angle_gamma   90.00
#
_symmetry.space_group_name_H-M   'P 1'
#
loop_
_entity.id
_entity.type
_entity.pdbx_description
1 polymer ?
#
loop_
_entity_poly.entity_id
_entity_poly.type
_entity_poly.pdbx_seq_one_letter_code
_entity_poly.pdbx_strand_id
1 'polypeptide(L)'
;QVQLQESGGGLVQAGGSLRLSCAAAGISGSVFSRTPMGWYRQAPGKQRELVAGILSSGATAYAESVKGRFTISRDNAKNTVYLQMNSLSPEDTAEYYCNTYPTWVLSWGQGTQVTVSS
;
A
#
# COMPACT_ATOMS: atom_id res chain seq x y z
N GLN A 1 -0.24 -4.84 20.53
CA GLN A 1 0.56 -4.92 19.33
C GLN A 1 -0.26 -4.68 18.09
N VAL A 2 0.25 -3.83 17.24
CA VAL A 2 -0.40 -3.54 15.98
C VAL A 2 0.00 -4.62 14.98
N GLN A 3 -0.99 -5.17 14.27
CA GLN A 3 -0.77 -6.12 13.20
C GLN A 3 -1.33 -5.55 11.91
N LEU A 4 -0.51 -5.58 10.87
CA LEU A 4 -0.90 -5.11 9.53
C LEU A 4 -1.16 -6.31 8.65
N GLN A 5 -2.30 -6.29 7.94
CA GLN A 5 -2.68 -7.42 7.09
C GLN A 5 -3.08 -6.90 5.72
N GLU A 6 -2.25 -7.19 4.73
CA GLU A 6 -2.45 -6.80 3.36
C GLU A 6 -3.23 -7.87 2.60
N SER A 7 -4.01 -7.44 1.62
CA SER A 7 -4.77 -8.33 0.75
C SER A 7 -5.08 -7.65 -0.57
N GLY A 8 -5.56 -8.44 -1.54
CA GLY A 8 -6.02 -7.91 -2.82
C GLY A 8 -5.08 -8.13 -3.98
N GLY A 9 -3.88 -8.66 -3.73
CA GLY A 9 -2.94 -8.95 -4.79
C GLY A 9 -3.39 -10.12 -5.66
N GLY A 10 -2.63 -10.38 -6.69
CA GLY A 10 -2.90 -11.48 -7.60
C GLY A 10 -2.15 -11.33 -8.90
N LEU A 11 -2.51 -12.18 -9.86
CA LEU A 11 -1.95 -12.16 -11.20
C LEU A 11 -2.89 -11.37 -12.10
N VAL A 12 -2.32 -10.43 -12.84
CA VAL A 12 -3.09 -9.57 -13.74
C VAL A 12 -2.27 -9.31 -14.99
N GLN A 13 -2.94 -9.10 -16.12
CA GLN A 13 -2.28 -8.74 -17.36
C GLN A 13 -1.91 -7.26 -17.37
N ALA A 14 -0.85 -6.94 -18.12
CA ALA A 14 -0.44 -5.56 -18.35
C ALA A 14 -1.63 -4.72 -18.82
N GLY A 15 -1.76 -3.52 -18.28
CA GLY A 15 -2.89 -2.65 -18.54
C GLY A 15 -4.06 -2.87 -17.58
N GLY A 16 -4.02 -3.92 -16.78
CA GLY A 16 -5.09 -4.22 -15.84
C GLY A 16 -5.01 -3.41 -14.57
N SER A 17 -5.93 -3.70 -13.64
CA SER A 17 -6.08 -2.99 -12.37
C SER A 17 -6.23 -3.97 -11.23
N LEU A 18 -5.78 -3.53 -10.05
CA LEU A 18 -5.98 -4.22 -8.77
C LEU A 18 -6.25 -3.19 -7.70
N ARG A 19 -6.96 -3.59 -6.66
CA ARG A 19 -7.14 -2.76 -5.46
C ARG A 19 -6.63 -3.53 -4.26
N LEU A 20 -5.63 -2.97 -3.59
CA LEU A 20 -5.07 -3.57 -2.38
C LEU A 20 -5.72 -2.96 -1.14
N SER A 21 -5.82 -3.75 -0.10
CA SER A 21 -6.33 -3.33 1.20
C SER A 21 -5.32 -3.68 2.29
N CYS A 22 -5.26 -2.84 3.31
CA CYS A 22 -4.43 -3.08 4.48
C CYS A 22 -5.26 -2.78 5.72
N ALA A 23 -5.54 -3.81 6.50
CA ALA A 23 -6.26 -3.66 7.76
C ALA A 23 -5.25 -3.59 8.90
N ALA A 24 -5.37 -2.57 9.75
CA ALA A 24 -4.54 -2.42 10.93
C ALA A 24 -5.34 -2.87 12.16
N ALA A 25 -4.91 -3.98 12.75
CA ALA A 25 -5.52 -4.51 13.96
C ALA A 25 -4.66 -4.16 15.18
N GLY A 26 -5.30 -4.03 16.34
CA GLY A 26 -4.59 -3.74 17.58
C GLY A 26 -4.26 -2.27 17.80
N ILE A 27 -4.84 -1.39 17.00
CA ILE A 27 -4.70 0.06 17.15
C ILE A 27 -6.10 0.67 17.30
N SER A 28 -6.24 1.64 18.21
CA SER A 28 -7.54 2.29 18.38
C SER A 28 -7.85 3.17 17.17
N GLY A 29 -9.14 3.36 16.90
CA GLY A 29 -9.57 4.20 15.77
C GLY A 29 -9.08 5.64 15.91
N SER A 30 -9.04 6.18 17.13
CA SER A 30 -8.56 7.54 17.33
C SER A 30 -7.07 7.68 17.06
N VAL A 31 -6.27 6.65 17.34
CA VAL A 31 -4.84 6.67 17.00
C VAL A 31 -4.66 6.46 15.51
N PHE A 32 -5.36 5.48 14.92
CA PHE A 32 -5.25 5.23 13.49
C PHE A 32 -5.57 6.48 12.67
N SER A 33 -6.66 7.18 13.04
CA SER A 33 -7.10 8.35 12.27
C SER A 33 -6.07 9.48 12.26
N ARG A 34 -5.15 9.49 13.25
CA ARG A 34 -4.09 10.49 13.33
C ARG A 34 -2.75 9.98 12.82
N THR A 35 -2.68 8.74 12.35
CA THR A 35 -1.42 8.11 11.94
C THR A 35 -1.29 8.16 10.42
N PRO A 36 -0.28 8.85 9.89
CA PRO A 36 0.01 8.78 8.46
C PRO A 36 0.40 7.36 8.07
N MET A 37 -0.10 6.90 6.94
CA MET A 37 0.12 5.55 6.45
C MET A 37 0.67 5.58 5.03
N GLY A 38 1.36 4.51 4.64
CA GLY A 38 1.93 4.40 3.32
C GLY A 38 1.90 2.98 2.79
N TRP A 39 2.02 2.87 1.48
CA TRP A 39 2.24 1.62 0.78
C TRP A 39 3.68 1.56 0.30
N TYR A 40 4.28 0.39 0.48
CA TYR A 40 5.66 0.08 0.11
C TYR A 40 5.64 -1.13 -0.80
N ARG A 41 6.68 -1.31 -1.62
CA ARG A 41 6.79 -2.52 -2.43
C ARG A 41 8.24 -2.98 -2.48
N GLN A 42 8.41 -4.28 -2.67
CA GLN A 42 9.72 -4.89 -2.80
C GLN A 42 9.69 -5.88 -3.96
N ALA A 43 10.39 -5.55 -5.03
CA ALA A 43 10.58 -6.44 -6.17
C ALA A 43 11.71 -7.42 -5.86
N PRO A 44 11.74 -8.59 -6.54
CA PRO A 44 12.79 -9.58 -6.31
C PRO A 44 14.18 -8.98 -6.51
N GLY A 45 15.04 -9.20 -5.52
CA GLY A 45 16.42 -8.73 -5.55
C GLY A 45 16.60 -7.24 -5.34
N LYS A 46 15.53 -6.49 -5.03
CA LYS A 46 15.60 -5.06 -4.84
C LYS A 46 15.26 -4.68 -3.42
N GLN A 47 15.52 -3.43 -3.08
CA GLN A 47 15.18 -2.89 -1.77
C GLN A 47 13.72 -2.49 -1.75
N ARG A 48 13.14 -2.50 -0.55
CA ARG A 48 11.79 -2.02 -0.33
C ARG A 48 11.74 -0.52 -0.56
N GLU A 49 10.74 -0.04 -1.29
CA GLU A 49 10.61 1.38 -1.62
C GLU A 49 9.22 1.87 -1.29
N LEU A 50 9.12 3.16 -0.96
CA LEU A 50 7.85 3.82 -0.71
C LEU A 50 7.15 4.07 -2.04
N VAL A 51 5.89 3.68 -2.13
CA VAL A 51 5.05 3.85 -3.34
C VAL A 51 4.13 5.05 -3.19
N ALA A 52 3.46 5.16 -2.04
CA ALA A 52 2.47 6.21 -1.81
C ALA A 52 2.32 6.45 -0.32
N GLY A 53 2.00 7.68 0.05
CA GLY A 53 1.75 8.05 1.43
C GLY A 53 0.49 8.88 1.56
N ILE A 54 -0.16 8.78 2.71
CA ILE A 54 -1.37 9.56 3.02
C ILE A 54 -1.31 10.05 4.45
N LEU A 55 -1.47 11.35 4.62
CA LEU A 55 -1.50 11.98 5.94
C LEU A 55 -2.88 11.81 6.57
N SER A 56 -2.97 12.12 7.87
CA SER A 56 -4.26 12.12 8.56
C SER A 56 -5.23 13.12 7.95
N SER A 57 -4.74 14.18 7.35
CA SER A 57 -5.56 15.17 6.63
C SER A 57 -6.14 14.65 5.34
N GLY A 58 -5.62 13.52 4.82
CA GLY A 58 -5.97 13.01 3.51
C GLY A 58 -5.04 13.46 2.39
N ALA A 59 -4.08 14.34 2.68
CA ALA A 59 -3.09 14.74 1.69
C ALA A 59 -2.23 13.54 1.29
N THR A 60 -1.90 13.44 0.00
CA THR A 60 -1.21 12.28 -0.55
C THR A 60 0.09 12.68 -1.24
N ALA A 61 0.98 11.69 -1.34
CA ALA A 61 2.23 11.81 -2.08
C ALA A 61 2.52 10.48 -2.76
N TYR A 62 3.17 10.53 -3.92
CA TYR A 62 3.41 9.34 -4.74
C TYR A 62 4.84 9.32 -5.25
N ALA A 63 5.41 8.11 -5.39
CA ALA A 63 6.63 7.93 -6.16
C ALA A 63 6.38 8.31 -7.61
N GLU A 64 7.41 8.85 -8.27
CA GLU A 64 7.26 9.31 -9.65
C GLU A 64 6.77 8.20 -10.58
N SER A 65 7.24 6.97 -10.36
CA SER A 65 6.92 5.85 -11.22
C SER A 65 5.44 5.44 -11.19
N VAL A 66 4.68 5.89 -10.19
CA VAL A 66 3.27 5.49 -10.05
C VAL A 66 2.29 6.65 -10.13
N LYS A 67 2.76 7.89 -10.22
CA LYS A 67 1.88 9.06 -10.31
C LYS A 67 0.94 8.93 -11.50
N GLY A 68 -0.34 9.25 -11.26
CA GLY A 68 -1.36 9.18 -12.29
C GLY A 68 -1.92 7.80 -12.53
N ARG A 69 -1.31 6.77 -11.95
CA ARG A 69 -1.77 5.37 -12.10
C ARG A 69 -2.28 4.80 -10.79
N PHE A 70 -1.65 5.14 -9.66
CA PHE A 70 -2.00 4.61 -8.35
C PHE A 70 -2.65 5.71 -7.52
N THR A 71 -3.62 5.31 -6.68
CA THR A 71 -4.29 6.21 -5.75
C THR A 71 -4.35 5.55 -4.38
N ILE A 72 -3.79 6.23 -3.37
CA ILE A 72 -3.88 5.80 -1.99
C ILE A 72 -5.09 6.49 -1.34
N SER A 73 -5.80 5.76 -0.51
CA SER A 73 -6.93 6.30 0.25
C SER A 73 -7.01 5.57 1.59
N ARG A 74 -7.85 6.07 2.48
CA ARG A 74 -8.02 5.46 3.79
C ARG A 74 -9.47 5.55 4.23
N ASP A 75 -9.87 4.58 5.04
CA ASP A 75 -11.16 4.55 5.71
C ASP A 75 -10.89 4.43 7.20
N ASN A 76 -10.96 5.56 7.91
CA ASN A 76 -10.60 5.58 9.33
C ASN A 76 -11.61 4.83 10.19
N ALA A 77 -12.86 4.70 9.74
CA ALA A 77 -13.86 3.94 10.47
C ALA A 77 -13.53 2.44 10.48
N LYS A 78 -12.76 1.98 9.49
CA LYS A 78 -12.39 0.57 9.36
C LYS A 78 -10.92 0.31 9.66
N ASN A 79 -10.15 1.31 10.09
CA ASN A 79 -8.70 1.19 10.27
C ASN A 79 -8.03 0.57 9.05
N THR A 80 -8.40 1.03 7.86
CA THR A 80 -7.97 0.41 6.61
C THR A 80 -7.38 1.44 5.66
N VAL A 81 -6.34 1.04 4.95
CA VAL A 81 -5.71 1.83 3.88
C VAL A 81 -5.84 1.06 2.59
N TYR A 82 -6.09 1.77 1.48
CA TYR A 82 -6.26 1.16 0.16
C TYR A 82 -5.22 1.68 -0.82
N LEU A 83 -4.93 0.87 -1.83
CA LEU A 83 -4.13 1.30 -2.97
C LEU A 83 -4.84 0.83 -4.24
N GLN A 84 -5.42 1.77 -4.99
CA GLN A 84 -5.99 1.47 -6.30
C GLN A 84 -4.87 1.58 -7.31
N MET A 85 -4.64 0.49 -8.04
CA MET A 85 -3.54 0.38 -8.99
C MET A 85 -4.12 0.19 -10.38
N ASN A 86 -3.91 1.17 -11.25
CA ASN A 86 -4.41 1.13 -12.63
C ASN A 86 -3.23 1.10 -13.60
N SER A 87 -3.50 0.72 -14.84
CA SER A 87 -2.51 0.70 -15.92
C SER A 87 -1.24 -0.04 -15.50
N LEU A 88 -1.41 -1.21 -14.93
CA LEU A 88 -0.31 -1.99 -14.38
C LEU A 88 0.62 -2.47 -15.49
N SER A 89 1.91 -2.50 -15.19
CA SER A 89 2.96 -2.99 -16.08
C SER A 89 3.81 -4.03 -15.36
N PRO A 90 4.60 -4.84 -16.09
CA PRO A 90 5.46 -5.83 -15.43
C PRO A 90 6.42 -5.25 -14.40
N GLU A 91 6.82 -3.98 -14.55
CA GLU A 91 7.67 -3.31 -13.57
C GLU A 91 6.99 -3.12 -12.22
N ASP A 92 5.66 -3.23 -12.16
CA ASP A 92 4.93 -3.13 -10.89
C ASP A 92 4.90 -4.45 -10.13
N THR A 93 5.42 -5.53 -10.69
CA THR A 93 5.48 -6.84 -10.02
C THR A 93 6.34 -6.73 -8.78
N ALA A 94 5.75 -7.03 -7.62
CA ALA A 94 6.42 -6.94 -6.33
C ALA A 94 5.51 -7.48 -5.24
N GLU A 95 6.08 -7.67 -4.04
CA GLU A 95 5.29 -7.77 -2.82
C GLU A 95 4.96 -6.38 -2.34
N TYR A 96 3.70 -6.14 -2.01
CA TYR A 96 3.22 -4.84 -1.52
C TYR A 96 2.89 -4.93 -0.05
N TYR A 97 3.35 -3.94 0.70
CA TYR A 97 3.22 -3.86 2.16
C TYR A 97 2.68 -2.49 2.55
N CYS A 98 1.93 -2.43 3.64
CA CYS A 98 1.59 -1.16 4.25
C CYS A 98 2.35 -0.97 5.55
N ASN A 99 2.54 0.28 5.95
CA ASN A 99 3.17 0.65 7.22
C ASN A 99 2.94 2.14 7.44
N THR A 100 3.55 2.69 8.47
CA THR A 100 3.47 4.13 8.73
C THR A 100 4.26 4.94 7.69
N TYR A 101 3.97 6.23 7.62
CA TYR A 101 4.54 7.15 6.64
C TYR A 101 4.96 8.44 7.38
N PRO A 102 6.08 9.08 7.04
CA PRO A 102 6.94 8.86 5.87
C PRO A 102 7.96 7.75 6.04
N THR A 103 8.12 7.23 7.24
CA THR A 103 8.99 6.09 7.50
C THR A 103 8.21 5.01 8.21
N TRP A 104 8.60 3.76 7.97
CA TRP A 104 7.95 2.62 8.60
C TRP A 104 8.51 2.41 10.01
N VAL A 105 7.61 2.25 10.99
CA VAL A 105 8.00 2.01 12.38
C VAL A 105 7.32 0.79 12.99
N LEU A 106 6.31 0.22 12.30
CA LEU A 106 5.63 -0.96 12.79
C LEU A 106 6.30 -2.21 12.25
N SER A 107 6.03 -3.36 12.90
CA SER A 107 6.44 -4.64 12.32
C SER A 107 5.71 -4.87 11.01
N TRP A 108 6.43 -5.42 10.02
CA TRP A 108 5.87 -5.71 8.71
C TRP A 108 4.89 -6.86 8.77
N GLY A 109 3.77 -6.72 8.06
CA GLY A 109 2.88 -7.83 7.80
C GLY A 109 3.46 -8.75 6.74
N GLN A 110 2.64 -9.67 6.25
CA GLN A 110 3.10 -10.67 5.28
C GLN A 110 3.18 -10.13 3.86
N GLY A 111 2.51 -9.02 3.60
CA GLY A 111 2.46 -8.46 2.28
C GLY A 111 1.45 -9.18 1.39
N THR A 112 1.24 -8.63 0.20
CA THR A 112 0.40 -9.24 -0.81
C THR A 112 1.14 -9.19 -2.15
N GLN A 113 1.23 -10.32 -2.83
CA GLN A 113 1.98 -10.42 -4.08
C GLN A 113 1.15 -9.89 -5.24
N VAL A 114 1.77 -9.02 -6.03
CA VAL A 114 1.21 -8.55 -7.30
C VAL A 114 2.14 -9.00 -8.39
N THR A 115 1.60 -9.72 -9.37
CA THR A 115 2.35 -10.20 -10.54
C THR A 115 1.64 -9.71 -11.79
N VAL A 116 2.37 -8.95 -12.61
CA VAL A 116 1.82 -8.39 -13.85
C VAL A 116 2.51 -9.03 -15.02
N SER A 117 1.73 -9.73 -15.85
CA SER A 117 2.25 -10.40 -17.05
C SER A 117 2.08 -9.52 -18.27
N SER A 118 3.02 -9.65 -19.21
CA SER A 118 2.92 -8.94 -20.49
C SER A 118 2.01 -9.62 -21.47
#